data_22fbea428b7c0ff30f8e0d07b5aa9025
#
_entry.id   22fbea428b7c0ff30f8e0d07b5aa9025
#
_cell.length_a   1.000
_cell.length_b   1.000
_cell.length_c   1.000
_cell.angle_alpha   90.00
_cell.angle_beta   90.00
_cell.angle_gamma   90.00
#
_symmetry.space_group_name_H-M   'P 1'
#
loop_
_entity.id
_entity.type
_entity.pdbx_description
1 polymer ?
#
loop_
_entity_poly.entity_id
_entity_poly.type
_entity_poly.pdbx_seq_one_letter_code
_entity_poly.pdbx_strand_id
1 'polypeptide(L)'
;MARKPPVPHLALSANSRATRASAVYEQLRNDITRGILVPESKLRVAAMCERYNVGASPLREALSRLSAEGLVSKNDQRGFSVSPIQWDQLHTLTKTRLQLESLALRESIEQRDQAWEENLALLIHKLGRIP
;
A
#
# COMPACT_ATOMS: atom_id res chain seq x y z
N MET A 1 29.02 38.57 -29.52
CA MET A 1 27.66 37.98 -29.47
C MET A 1 27.76 36.61 -28.80
N ALA A 2 27.45 36.54 -27.51
CA ALA A 2 27.53 35.31 -26.72
C ALA A 2 26.19 34.59 -26.75
N ARG A 3 26.15 33.33 -27.22
CA ARG A 3 24.97 32.46 -27.20
C ARG A 3 24.66 32.05 -25.78
N LYS A 4 23.45 32.36 -25.33
CA LYS A 4 22.85 31.91 -24.04
C LYS A 4 22.66 30.39 -24.10
N PRO A 5 23.08 29.63 -23.05
CA PRO A 5 22.84 28.19 -23.02
C PRO A 5 21.34 27.87 -22.78
N PRO A 6 20.84 26.76 -23.36
CA PRO A 6 19.44 26.36 -23.15
C PRO A 6 19.19 25.90 -21.74
N VAL A 7 18.14 26.42 -21.10
CA VAL A 7 17.64 26.01 -19.79
C VAL A 7 16.99 24.63 -19.87
N PRO A 8 17.28 23.68 -18.99
CA PRO A 8 16.71 22.36 -19.03
C PRO A 8 15.27 22.35 -18.47
N HIS A 9 14.29 22.33 -19.37
CA HIS A 9 12.86 22.17 -19.02
C HIS A 9 12.46 20.75 -18.63
N LEU A 10 13.39 19.81 -18.55
CA LEU A 10 13.10 18.38 -18.31
C LEU A 10 12.96 17.97 -16.85
N ALA A 11 13.48 18.72 -15.89
CA ALA A 11 13.50 18.30 -14.48
C ALA A 11 12.16 18.50 -13.76
N LEU A 12 11.36 19.50 -14.12
CA LEU A 12 10.08 19.80 -13.48
C LEU A 12 8.96 18.80 -13.84
N SER A 13 9.01 18.20 -15.03
CA SER A 13 7.97 17.24 -15.47
C SER A 13 8.14 15.84 -14.85
N ALA A 14 9.37 15.41 -14.61
CA ALA A 14 9.64 14.10 -14.00
C ALA A 14 9.22 14.05 -12.52
N ASN A 15 9.52 15.10 -11.77
CA ASN A 15 9.15 15.17 -10.35
C ASN A 15 7.63 15.25 -10.14
N SER A 16 6.91 15.97 -11.00
CA SER A 16 5.44 16.03 -10.95
C SER A 16 4.76 14.70 -11.35
N ARG A 17 5.37 13.91 -12.23
CA ARG A 17 4.88 12.56 -12.58
C ARG A 17 5.09 11.56 -11.46
N ALA A 18 6.27 11.53 -10.84
CA ALA A 18 6.57 10.67 -9.69
C ALA A 18 5.61 10.95 -8.52
N THR A 19 5.32 12.22 -8.24
CA THR A 19 4.38 12.62 -7.18
C THR A 19 2.95 12.17 -7.50
N ARG A 20 2.50 12.29 -8.77
CA ARG A 20 1.17 11.84 -9.20
C ARG A 20 1.04 10.31 -9.20
N ALA A 21 2.08 9.60 -9.63
CA ALA A 21 2.10 8.14 -9.57
C ALA A 21 2.05 7.64 -8.11
N SER A 22 2.76 8.29 -7.19
CA SER A 22 2.71 7.96 -5.77
C SER A 22 1.35 8.26 -5.15
N ALA A 23 0.73 9.39 -5.47
CA ALA A 23 -0.60 9.73 -4.96
C ALA A 23 -1.67 8.72 -5.42
N VAL A 24 -1.69 8.36 -6.71
CA VAL A 24 -2.66 7.39 -7.23
C VAL A 24 -2.36 5.97 -6.74
N TYR A 25 -1.09 5.63 -6.51
CA TYR A 25 -0.70 4.36 -5.91
C TYR A 25 -1.31 4.22 -4.50
N GLU A 26 -1.18 5.22 -3.64
CA GLU A 26 -1.74 5.18 -2.29
C GLU A 26 -3.28 5.08 -2.30
N GLN A 27 -3.95 5.81 -3.20
CA GLN A 27 -5.40 5.73 -3.36
C GLN A 27 -5.85 4.34 -3.80
N LEU A 28 -5.22 3.78 -4.84
CA LEU A 28 -5.52 2.42 -5.33
C LEU A 28 -5.27 1.37 -4.25
N ARG A 29 -4.14 1.45 -3.56
CA ARG A 29 -3.79 0.55 -2.46
C ARG A 29 -4.85 0.57 -1.35
N ASN A 30 -5.26 1.76 -0.96
CA ASN A 30 -6.30 1.95 0.04
C ASN A 30 -7.66 1.40 -0.41
N ASP A 31 -8.06 1.65 -1.66
CA ASP A 31 -9.32 1.15 -2.22
C ASP A 31 -9.34 -0.39 -2.33
N ILE A 32 -8.20 -1.01 -2.66
CA ILE A 32 -8.05 -2.48 -2.69
C ILE A 32 -8.13 -3.04 -1.26
N THR A 33 -7.37 -2.48 -0.32
CA THR A 33 -7.31 -3.00 1.06
C THR A 33 -8.61 -2.81 1.83
N ARG A 34 -9.43 -1.80 1.46
CA ARG A 34 -10.77 -1.59 2.01
C ARG A 34 -11.86 -2.37 1.28
N GLY A 35 -11.53 -3.12 0.23
CA GLY A 35 -12.52 -3.88 -0.55
C GLY A 35 -13.42 -3.03 -1.47
N ILE A 36 -13.10 -1.74 -1.66
CA ILE A 36 -13.81 -0.84 -2.61
C ILE A 36 -13.56 -1.31 -4.05
N LEU A 37 -12.32 -1.73 -4.33
CA LEU A 37 -11.95 -2.50 -5.52
C LEU A 37 -11.92 -3.96 -5.12
N VAL A 38 -12.94 -4.71 -5.54
CA VAL A 38 -13.12 -6.09 -5.11
C VAL A 38 -12.10 -7.04 -5.76
N PRO A 39 -11.71 -8.14 -5.10
CA PRO A 39 -10.83 -9.16 -5.66
C PRO A 39 -11.32 -9.63 -7.04
N GLU A 40 -10.38 -9.96 -7.93
CA GLU A 40 -10.60 -10.42 -9.31
C GLU A 40 -11.24 -9.37 -10.25
N SER A 41 -11.64 -8.20 -9.77
CA SER A 41 -12.20 -7.17 -10.62
C SER A 41 -11.16 -6.61 -11.61
N LYS A 42 -11.58 -6.36 -12.84
CA LYS A 42 -10.72 -5.81 -13.90
C LYS A 42 -10.48 -4.32 -13.69
N LEU A 43 -9.21 -3.92 -13.69
CA LEU A 43 -8.78 -2.53 -13.59
C LEU A 43 -8.51 -1.97 -15.01
N ARG A 44 -9.58 -1.54 -15.69
CA ARG A 44 -9.49 -0.94 -17.02
C ARG A 44 -8.83 0.42 -16.92
N VAL A 45 -7.69 0.59 -17.60
CA VAL A 45 -6.87 1.83 -17.51
C VAL A 45 -7.70 3.08 -17.79
N ALA A 46 -8.55 3.09 -18.83
CA ALA A 46 -9.38 4.25 -19.16
C ALA A 46 -10.32 4.61 -18.00
N ALA A 47 -11.09 3.65 -17.49
CA ALA A 47 -12.01 3.88 -16.38
C ALA A 47 -11.30 4.31 -15.08
N MET A 48 -10.10 3.75 -14.82
CA MET A 48 -9.31 4.15 -13.64
C MET A 48 -8.71 5.56 -13.80
N CYS A 49 -8.32 5.96 -15.01
CA CYS A 49 -7.90 7.33 -15.28
C CYS A 49 -9.00 8.35 -14.94
N GLU A 50 -10.24 8.07 -15.34
CA GLU A 50 -11.39 8.90 -15.03
C GLU A 50 -11.68 8.92 -13.52
N ARG A 51 -11.74 7.74 -12.88
CA ARG A 51 -12.03 7.59 -11.46
C ARG A 51 -11.06 8.35 -10.56
N TYR A 52 -9.75 8.27 -10.85
CA TYR A 52 -8.70 8.89 -10.04
C TYR A 52 -8.20 10.23 -10.59
N ASN A 53 -8.80 10.72 -11.65
CA ASN A 53 -8.42 11.97 -12.32
C ASN A 53 -6.91 12.06 -12.64
N VAL A 54 -6.37 11.00 -13.24
CA VAL A 54 -4.95 10.89 -13.59
C VAL A 54 -4.75 10.42 -15.02
N GLY A 55 -3.58 10.72 -15.59
CA GLY A 55 -3.18 10.23 -16.91
C GLY A 55 -2.81 8.73 -16.89
N ALA A 56 -2.80 8.12 -18.08
CA ALA A 56 -2.51 6.69 -18.23
C ALA A 56 -1.07 6.30 -17.78
N SER A 57 -0.09 7.18 -17.94
CA SER A 57 1.30 6.90 -17.57
C SER A 57 1.49 6.75 -16.04
N PRO A 58 1.12 7.73 -15.19
CA PRO A 58 1.24 7.58 -13.75
C PRO A 58 0.34 6.46 -13.20
N LEU A 59 -0.83 6.21 -13.81
CA LEU A 59 -1.68 5.09 -13.42
C LEU A 59 -1.03 3.73 -13.70
N ARG A 60 -0.44 3.54 -14.89
CA ARG A 60 0.27 2.29 -15.23
C ARG A 60 1.48 2.05 -14.33
N GLU A 61 2.20 3.10 -13.95
CA GLU A 61 3.30 3.03 -13.00
C GLU A 61 2.80 2.56 -11.62
N ALA A 62 1.73 3.17 -11.11
CA ALA A 62 1.11 2.77 -9.85
C ALA A 62 0.62 1.31 -9.86
N LEU A 63 -0.06 0.89 -10.95
CA LEU A 63 -0.52 -0.49 -11.11
C LEU A 63 0.64 -1.49 -11.21
N SER A 64 1.76 -1.10 -11.82
CA SER A 64 2.97 -1.95 -11.88
C SER A 64 3.61 -2.12 -10.50
N ARG A 65 3.63 -1.07 -9.67
CA ARG A 65 4.11 -1.14 -8.27
C ARG A 65 3.21 -2.06 -7.44
N LEU A 66 1.89 -1.90 -7.53
CA LEU A 66 0.92 -2.76 -6.85
C LEU A 66 1.02 -4.22 -7.33
N SER A 67 1.39 -4.44 -8.59
CA SER A 67 1.62 -5.79 -9.12
C SER A 67 2.90 -6.42 -8.54
N ALA A 68 3.94 -5.65 -8.33
CA ALA A 68 5.16 -6.14 -7.65
C ALA A 68 4.89 -6.50 -6.17
N GLU A 69 3.90 -5.85 -5.55
CA GLU A 69 3.43 -6.15 -4.18
C GLU A 69 2.40 -7.28 -4.12
N GLY A 70 1.96 -7.81 -5.27
CA GLY A 70 0.97 -8.88 -5.35
C GLY A 70 -0.49 -8.45 -5.13
N LEU A 71 -0.77 -7.14 -4.97
CA LEU A 71 -2.13 -6.61 -4.83
C LEU A 71 -2.89 -6.56 -6.15
N VAL A 72 -2.16 -6.47 -7.25
CA VAL A 72 -2.68 -6.43 -8.63
C VAL A 72 -2.01 -7.50 -9.46
N SER A 73 -2.80 -8.22 -10.26
CA SER A 73 -2.31 -9.19 -11.24
C SER A 73 -2.23 -8.52 -12.60
N LYS A 74 -1.06 -8.61 -13.25
CA LYS A 74 -0.85 -8.16 -14.63
C LYS A 74 -0.96 -9.37 -15.56
N ASN A 75 -1.89 -9.32 -16.49
CA ASN A 75 -2.05 -10.32 -17.55
C ASN A 75 -1.62 -9.70 -18.88
N ASP A 76 -0.67 -10.30 -19.56
CA ASP A 76 -0.02 -9.74 -20.76
C ASP A 76 -0.98 -9.37 -21.91
N GLN A 77 -2.16 -10.00 -22.00
CA GLN A 77 -3.17 -9.70 -23.01
C GLN A 77 -4.48 -9.15 -22.43
N ARG A 78 -4.67 -9.14 -21.10
CA ARG A 78 -5.94 -8.79 -20.43
C ARG A 78 -5.86 -7.56 -19.54
N GLY A 79 -4.69 -6.93 -19.44
CA GLY A 79 -4.46 -5.75 -18.63
C GLY A 79 -4.24 -6.06 -17.14
N PHE A 80 -4.86 -5.29 -16.26
CA PHE A 80 -4.71 -5.41 -14.82
C PHE A 80 -6.01 -5.87 -14.16
N SER A 81 -5.90 -6.62 -13.08
CA SER A 81 -7.01 -7.00 -12.19
C SER A 81 -6.56 -6.99 -10.73
N VAL A 82 -7.48 -6.80 -9.80
CA VAL A 82 -7.18 -7.00 -8.37
C VAL A 82 -6.86 -8.47 -8.15
N SER A 83 -5.81 -8.77 -7.40
CA SER A 83 -5.41 -10.15 -7.12
C SER A 83 -6.48 -10.90 -6.33
N PRO A 84 -6.67 -12.20 -6.57
CA PRO A 84 -7.59 -13.02 -5.79
C PRO A 84 -7.09 -13.16 -4.35
N ILE A 85 -8.01 -13.32 -3.41
CA ILE A 85 -7.66 -13.68 -2.03
C ILE A 85 -7.44 -15.19 -1.99
N GLN A 86 -6.22 -15.59 -1.65
CA GLN A 86 -5.87 -17.00 -1.45
C GLN A 86 -6.11 -17.38 0.01
N TRP A 87 -7.26 -17.98 0.28
CA TRP A 87 -7.70 -18.31 1.65
C TRP A 87 -6.72 -19.21 2.39
N ASP A 88 -6.09 -20.17 1.72
CA ASP A 88 -5.11 -21.06 2.31
C ASP A 88 -3.84 -20.31 2.77
N GLN A 89 -3.38 -19.35 1.96
CA GLN A 89 -2.26 -18.49 2.33
C GLN A 89 -2.62 -17.56 3.49
N LEU A 90 -3.83 -16.99 3.48
CA LEU A 90 -4.31 -16.14 4.57
C LEU A 90 -4.38 -16.93 5.88
N HIS A 91 -4.91 -18.15 5.85
CA HIS A 91 -4.97 -19.03 7.01
C HIS A 91 -3.56 -19.37 7.54
N THR A 92 -2.63 -19.73 6.67
CA THR A 92 -1.24 -20.03 7.03
C THR A 92 -0.56 -18.80 7.63
N LEU A 93 -0.70 -17.64 7.00
CA LEU A 93 -0.15 -16.39 7.50
C LEU A 93 -0.70 -16.03 8.88
N THR A 94 -2.03 -16.14 9.06
CA THR A 94 -2.67 -15.85 10.34
C THR A 94 -2.17 -16.78 11.44
N LYS A 95 -2.05 -18.08 11.16
CA LYS A 95 -1.51 -19.06 12.11
C LYS A 95 -0.06 -18.72 12.50
N THR A 96 0.78 -18.39 11.54
CA THR A 96 2.19 -18.03 11.77
C THR A 96 2.30 -16.75 12.60
N ARG A 97 1.49 -15.73 12.28
CA ARG A 97 1.43 -14.48 13.06
C ARG A 97 1.02 -14.73 14.51
N LEU A 98 -0.02 -15.51 14.73
CA LEU A 98 -0.48 -15.85 16.08
C LEU A 98 0.60 -16.56 16.90
N GLN A 99 1.35 -17.47 16.28
CA GLN A 99 2.46 -18.16 16.95
C GLN A 99 3.57 -17.18 17.33
N LEU A 100 3.98 -16.32 16.41
CA LEU A 100 5.03 -15.32 16.62
C LEU A 100 4.63 -14.27 17.66
N GLU A 101 3.42 -13.72 17.53
CA GLU A 101 2.88 -12.72 18.47
C GLU A 101 2.71 -13.30 19.88
N SER A 102 2.27 -14.57 19.98
CA SER A 102 2.16 -15.26 21.27
C SER A 102 3.52 -15.49 21.93
N LEU A 103 4.54 -15.84 21.13
CA LEU A 103 5.91 -15.99 21.63
C LEU A 103 6.47 -14.64 22.11
N ALA A 104 6.35 -13.61 21.30
CA ALA A 104 6.82 -12.26 21.63
C ALA A 104 6.14 -11.71 22.89
N LEU A 105 4.81 -11.92 23.03
CA LEU A 105 4.07 -11.51 24.19
C LEU A 105 4.53 -12.26 25.46
N ARG A 106 4.74 -13.57 25.35
CA ARG A 106 5.26 -14.39 26.46
C ARG A 106 6.62 -13.90 26.94
N GLU A 107 7.56 -13.72 26.03
CA GLU A 107 8.89 -13.20 26.33
C GLU A 107 8.84 -11.80 26.95
N SER A 108 7.97 -10.93 26.45
CA SER A 108 7.76 -9.59 27.00
C SER A 108 7.23 -9.65 28.45
N ILE A 109 6.32 -10.57 28.76
CA ILE A 109 5.78 -10.78 30.12
C ILE A 109 6.86 -11.36 31.05
N GLU A 110 7.67 -12.30 30.56
CA GLU A 110 8.74 -12.92 31.36
C GLU A 110 9.83 -11.91 31.75
N GLN A 111 10.09 -10.94 30.89
CA GLN A 111 11.09 -9.87 31.09
C GLN A 111 10.52 -8.61 31.75
N ARG A 112 9.26 -8.66 32.22
CA ARG A 112 8.58 -7.50 32.80
C ARG A 112 9.36 -6.90 33.98
N ASP A 113 9.43 -5.58 33.99
CA ASP A 113 9.89 -4.76 35.12
C ASP A 113 8.82 -3.71 35.46
N GLN A 114 9.11 -2.89 36.47
CA GLN A 114 8.17 -1.84 36.90
C GLN A 114 7.86 -0.85 35.77
N ALA A 115 8.85 -0.47 34.97
CA ALA A 115 8.66 0.46 33.85
C ALA A 115 7.75 -0.15 32.77
N TRP A 116 7.85 -1.46 32.53
CA TRP A 116 6.96 -2.19 31.62
C TRP A 116 5.51 -2.14 32.11
N GLU A 117 5.27 -2.40 33.40
CA GLU A 117 3.92 -2.36 34.00
C GLU A 117 3.30 -0.96 33.93
N GLU A 118 4.07 0.09 34.23
CA GLU A 118 3.61 1.48 34.14
C GLU A 118 3.25 1.87 32.70
N ASN A 119 4.09 1.50 31.72
CA ASN A 119 3.81 1.73 30.31
C ASN A 119 2.55 0.97 29.84
N LEU A 120 2.39 -0.27 30.24
CA LEU A 120 1.22 -1.07 29.88
C LEU A 120 -0.08 -0.44 30.42
N ALA A 121 -0.09 0.00 31.68
CA ALA A 121 -1.23 0.68 32.29
C ALA A 121 -1.59 1.97 31.52
N LEU A 122 -0.59 2.76 31.14
CA LEU A 122 -0.78 3.97 30.33
C LEU A 122 -1.37 3.67 28.95
N LEU A 123 -0.89 2.62 28.28
CA LEU A 123 -1.37 2.20 26.97
C LEU A 123 -2.81 1.70 27.02
N ILE A 124 -3.17 0.89 28.02
CA ILE A 124 -4.55 0.42 28.26
C ILE A 124 -5.48 1.63 28.47
N HIS A 125 -5.07 2.59 29.31
CA HIS A 125 -5.86 3.81 29.53
C HIS A 125 -6.08 4.61 28.24
N LYS A 126 -5.04 4.77 27.41
CA LYS A 126 -5.15 5.45 26.11
C LYS A 126 -6.06 4.72 25.14
N LEU A 127 -5.96 3.39 25.09
CA LEU A 127 -6.78 2.55 24.21
C LEU A 127 -8.27 2.66 24.54
N GLY A 128 -8.63 2.67 25.83
CA GLY A 128 -10.01 2.82 26.27
C GLY A 128 -10.64 4.19 25.98
N ARG A 129 -9.87 5.17 25.48
CA ARG A 129 -10.32 6.51 25.07
C ARG A 129 -10.45 6.67 23.55
N ILE A 130 -10.14 5.66 22.78
CA ILE A 130 -10.35 5.66 21.32
C ILE A 130 -11.82 5.32 21.08
N PRO A 131 -12.58 6.19 20.39
CA PRO A 131 -13.99 5.99 20.10
C PRO A 131 -14.23 4.86 19.10
#